data_90072e0ca0f33c6af1e29e65cfcbbfb5
#
_entry.id   90072e0ca0f33c6af1e29e65cfcbbfb5
#
_cell.length_a   1.000
_cell.length_b   1.000
_cell.length_c   1.000
_cell.angle_alpha   90.00
_cell.angle_beta   90.00
_cell.angle_gamma   90.00
#
_symmetry.space_group_name_H-M   'P 1'
#
loop_
_entity.id
_entity.type
_entity.pdbx_description
1 polymer ?
#
loop_
_entity_poly.entity_id
_entity_poly.type
_entity_poly.pdbx_seq_one_letter_code
_entity_poly.pdbx_strand_id
1 'polypeptide(L)'
;MPPIKPLSFDRVFPLKTNGNRFSKPNVALIKQYLLDLGFISKELMMELIVRAKRVFNDEPNMVRVSGSSYIFGDVHGQFYDLVSELDKVDSPETANWVFLGDYVDRGSYGPEVVCYLIAMKLRYPKSIVLLRGNHETREMTENFNFRKQCLTYWDDIEVYENIMEMFDLLPVASCVNGRYLCMHGGLSSDLTSFNRL
;
A
#
# COMPACT_ATOMS: atom_id res chain seq x y z
N MET A 1 -1.02 29.66 -3.43
CA MET A 1 0.28 28.96 -3.48
C MET A 1 0.67 28.77 -4.94
N PRO A 2 1.94 28.84 -5.34
CA PRO A 2 2.31 28.50 -6.71
C PRO A 2 1.93 27.04 -6.99
N PRO A 3 1.56 26.68 -8.23
CA PRO A 3 1.19 25.32 -8.56
C PRO A 3 2.37 24.38 -8.31
N ILE A 4 2.11 23.27 -7.60
CA ILE A 4 3.12 22.24 -7.33
C ILE A 4 3.47 21.59 -8.67
N LYS A 5 4.77 21.57 -9.00
CA LYS A 5 5.24 20.93 -10.25
C LYS A 5 4.97 19.42 -10.20
N PRO A 6 4.38 18.83 -11.25
CA PRO A 6 4.15 17.39 -11.30
C PRO A 6 5.43 16.59 -11.02
N LEU A 7 5.28 15.44 -10.33
CA LEU A 7 6.37 14.49 -10.15
C LEU A 7 6.72 13.85 -11.50
N SER A 8 7.98 13.99 -11.92
CA SER A 8 8.46 13.26 -13.09
C SER A 8 8.84 11.82 -12.71
N PHE A 9 8.64 10.91 -13.64
CA PHE A 9 9.00 9.50 -13.50
C PHE A 9 10.45 9.30 -13.03
N ASP A 10 11.40 9.99 -13.63
CA ASP A 10 12.83 9.87 -13.32
C ASP A 10 13.18 10.33 -11.91
N ARG A 11 12.41 11.25 -11.32
CA ARG A 11 12.59 11.67 -9.93
C ARG A 11 12.08 10.63 -8.95
N VAL A 12 10.99 9.94 -9.30
CA VAL A 12 10.41 8.87 -8.48
C VAL A 12 11.22 7.58 -8.62
N PHE A 13 11.64 7.24 -9.83
CA PHE A 13 12.44 6.06 -10.14
C PHE A 13 13.80 6.46 -10.74
N PRO A 14 14.74 6.97 -9.94
CA PRO A 14 16.03 7.41 -10.43
C PRO A 14 16.80 6.26 -11.07
N LEU A 15 17.41 6.52 -12.23
CA LEU A 15 18.25 5.55 -12.93
C LEU A 15 19.40 5.09 -12.02
N LYS A 16 19.59 3.79 -11.91
CA LYS A 16 20.80 3.25 -11.30
C LYS A 16 21.98 3.41 -12.25
N THR A 17 23.13 3.78 -11.72
CA THR A 17 24.41 3.93 -12.44
C THR A 17 24.85 2.67 -13.21
N ASN A 18 24.26 1.52 -12.95
CA ASN A 18 24.59 0.21 -13.56
C ASN A 18 23.65 -0.20 -14.70
N GLY A 19 22.88 0.73 -15.28
CA GLY A 19 22.00 0.44 -16.43
C GLY A 19 20.75 -0.41 -16.12
N ASN A 20 20.54 -0.80 -14.87
CA ASN A 20 19.35 -1.55 -14.48
C ASN A 20 18.14 -0.60 -14.36
N ARG A 21 17.17 -0.73 -15.26
CA ARG A 21 15.99 0.15 -15.40
C ARG A 21 15.01 0.13 -14.21
N PHE A 22 15.24 -0.69 -13.20
CA PHE A 22 14.30 -0.87 -12.08
C PHE A 22 14.90 -0.35 -10.78
N SER A 23 14.93 0.97 -10.62
CA SER A 23 15.20 1.58 -9.31
C SER A 23 13.99 1.43 -8.39
N LYS A 24 14.27 1.33 -7.09
CA LYS A 24 13.22 1.43 -6.07
C LYS A 24 12.69 2.87 -6.04
N PRO A 25 11.38 3.08 -5.73
CA PRO A 25 10.83 4.43 -5.70
C PRO A 25 11.48 5.29 -4.61
N ASN A 26 11.56 6.59 -4.87
CA ASN A 26 11.95 7.59 -3.89
C ASN A 26 10.75 7.93 -3.00
N VAL A 27 10.57 7.17 -1.94
CA VAL A 27 9.43 7.29 -1.03
C VAL A 27 9.41 8.62 -0.30
N ALA A 28 10.57 9.15 0.09
CA ALA A 28 10.66 10.45 0.76
C ALA A 28 10.12 11.58 -0.13
N LEU A 29 10.45 11.52 -1.43
CA LEU A 29 9.92 12.49 -2.40
C LEU A 29 8.42 12.34 -2.60
N ILE A 30 7.89 11.11 -2.70
CA ILE A 30 6.43 10.86 -2.82
C ILE A 30 5.72 11.37 -1.57
N LYS A 31 6.23 11.03 -0.37
CA LYS A 31 5.68 11.48 0.91
C LYS A 31 5.55 13.00 0.96
N GLN A 32 6.66 13.72 0.72
CA GLN A 32 6.66 15.18 0.76
C GLN A 32 5.70 15.78 -0.28
N TYR A 33 5.70 15.22 -1.49
CA TYR A 33 4.83 15.70 -2.56
C TYR A 33 3.34 15.56 -2.21
N LEU A 34 2.93 14.43 -1.60
CA LEU A 34 1.56 14.21 -1.15
C LEU A 34 1.20 15.08 0.06
N LEU A 35 2.14 15.30 1.00
CA LEU A 35 1.93 16.24 2.11
C LEU A 35 1.71 17.68 1.64
N ASP A 36 2.35 18.06 0.54
CA ASP A 36 2.19 19.36 -0.11
C ASP A 36 0.93 19.44 -1.01
N LEU A 37 0.03 18.45 -0.91
CA LEU A 37 -1.18 18.32 -1.76
C LEU A 37 -0.87 18.14 -3.25
N GLY A 38 0.25 17.51 -3.57
CA GLY A 38 0.62 17.18 -4.94
C GLY A 38 -0.26 16.08 -5.53
N PHE A 39 -0.57 16.21 -6.81
CA PHE A 39 -1.40 15.27 -7.56
C PHE A 39 -0.52 14.19 -8.25
N ILE A 40 -0.75 12.93 -7.97
CA ILE A 40 -0.07 11.81 -8.63
C ILE A 40 -0.71 11.57 -9.99
N SER A 41 0.07 11.67 -11.07
CA SER A 41 -0.46 11.43 -12.42
C SER A 41 -0.90 9.98 -12.61
N LYS A 42 -1.83 9.76 -13.56
CA LYS A 42 -2.30 8.42 -13.94
C LYS A 42 -1.12 7.51 -14.30
N GLU A 43 -0.21 7.99 -15.13
CA GLU A 43 0.94 7.21 -15.61
C GLU A 43 1.85 6.75 -14.46
N LEU A 44 2.10 7.65 -13.49
CA LEU A 44 2.92 7.32 -12.32
C LEU A 44 2.22 6.32 -11.42
N MET A 45 0.92 6.49 -11.17
CA MET A 45 0.14 5.57 -10.36
C MET A 45 0.06 4.19 -11.01
N MET A 46 -0.20 4.11 -12.31
CA MET A 46 -0.24 2.84 -13.06
C MET A 46 1.10 2.10 -13.00
N GLU A 47 2.22 2.80 -13.12
CA GLU A 47 3.55 2.18 -12.97
C GLU A 47 3.79 1.62 -11.56
N LEU A 48 3.38 2.36 -10.52
CA LEU A 48 3.45 1.87 -9.14
C LEU A 48 2.61 0.60 -8.97
N ILE A 49 1.37 0.60 -9.48
CA ILE A 49 0.45 -0.55 -9.41
C ILE A 49 1.02 -1.77 -10.14
N VAL A 50 1.51 -1.60 -11.37
CA VAL A 50 2.08 -2.71 -12.17
C VAL A 50 3.26 -3.36 -11.44
N ARG A 51 4.12 -2.55 -10.81
CA ARG A 51 5.24 -3.07 -10.02
C ARG A 51 4.77 -3.74 -8.74
N ALA A 52 3.78 -3.16 -8.05
CA ALA A 52 3.24 -3.72 -6.81
C ALA A 52 2.55 -5.07 -7.06
N LYS A 53 1.77 -5.20 -8.14
CA LYS A 53 1.15 -6.48 -8.55
C LYS A 53 2.19 -7.61 -8.67
N ARG A 54 3.38 -7.33 -9.22
CA ARG A 54 4.46 -8.34 -9.33
C ARG A 54 4.96 -8.76 -7.95
N VAL A 55 5.14 -7.80 -7.04
CA VAL A 55 5.60 -8.11 -5.68
C VAL A 55 4.55 -8.92 -4.93
N PHE A 56 3.28 -8.54 -4.98
CA PHE A 56 2.20 -9.26 -4.30
C PHE A 56 1.95 -10.65 -4.90
N ASN A 57 2.03 -10.80 -6.21
CA ASN A 57 1.86 -12.11 -6.88
C ASN A 57 2.92 -13.15 -6.43
N ASP A 58 4.09 -12.69 -6.03
CA ASP A 58 5.17 -13.55 -5.52
C ASP A 58 5.06 -13.83 -4.00
N GLU A 59 4.12 -13.17 -3.31
CA GLU A 59 3.90 -13.36 -1.88
C GLU A 59 2.89 -14.49 -1.60
N PRO A 60 3.12 -15.30 -0.56
CA PRO A 60 2.14 -16.30 -0.11
C PRO A 60 0.96 -15.59 0.60
N ASN A 61 -0.22 -16.23 0.63
CA ASN A 61 -1.39 -15.72 1.37
C ASN A 61 -1.12 -15.50 2.87
N MET A 62 -0.16 -16.23 3.46
CA MET A 62 0.34 -15.98 4.80
C MET A 62 1.82 -15.62 4.77
N VAL A 63 2.13 -14.33 4.95
CA VAL A 63 3.50 -13.80 4.99
C VAL A 63 4.12 -14.04 6.38
N ARG A 64 5.36 -14.52 6.42
CA ARG A 64 6.11 -14.71 7.67
C ARG A 64 7.17 -13.64 7.82
N VAL A 65 7.18 -12.97 8.98
CA VAL A 65 8.19 -11.98 9.33
C VAL A 65 8.82 -12.29 10.68
N SER A 66 10.07 -11.93 10.86
CA SER A 66 10.83 -12.14 12.09
C SER A 66 11.56 -10.86 12.50
N GLY A 67 11.75 -10.65 13.79
CA GLY A 67 12.39 -9.48 14.37
C GLY A 67 11.40 -8.46 14.91
N SER A 68 11.91 -7.25 15.20
CA SER A 68 11.10 -6.13 15.66
C SER A 68 10.00 -5.81 14.64
N SER A 69 8.77 -5.65 15.10
CA SER A 69 7.62 -5.45 14.21
C SER A 69 6.60 -4.50 14.82
N TYR A 70 6.12 -3.58 14.01
CA TYR A 70 5.01 -2.68 14.31
C TYR A 70 3.78 -3.15 13.56
N ILE A 71 2.65 -3.23 14.26
CA ILE A 71 1.37 -3.68 13.70
C ILE A 71 0.43 -2.49 13.65
N PHE A 72 -0.08 -2.19 12.45
CA PHE A 72 -0.99 -1.07 12.19
C PHE A 72 -2.37 -1.63 11.83
N GLY A 73 -3.41 -1.08 12.46
CA GLY A 73 -4.79 -1.37 12.13
C GLY A 73 -5.30 -0.57 10.93
N ASP A 74 -6.60 -0.29 10.95
CA ASP A 74 -7.31 0.43 9.90
C ASP A 74 -6.75 1.84 9.68
N VAL A 75 -6.66 2.23 8.41
CA VAL A 75 -6.17 3.55 7.98
C VAL A 75 -7.29 4.42 7.41
N HIS A 76 -8.20 3.82 6.65
CA HIS A 76 -9.39 4.46 6.10
C HIS A 76 -9.16 5.84 5.49
N GLY A 77 -8.19 5.97 4.58
CA GLY A 77 -7.94 7.23 3.87
C GLY A 77 -7.41 8.38 4.74
N GLN A 78 -6.92 8.10 5.94
CA GLN A 78 -6.35 9.10 6.87
C GLN A 78 -4.85 9.29 6.61
N PHE A 79 -4.49 9.85 5.47
CA PHE A 79 -3.09 9.95 5.01
C PHE A 79 -2.19 10.71 5.98
N TYR A 80 -2.63 11.85 6.50
CA TYR A 80 -1.81 12.68 7.39
C TYR A 80 -1.56 12.01 8.75
N ASP A 81 -2.57 11.35 9.30
CA ASP A 81 -2.44 10.58 10.55
C ASP A 81 -1.52 9.38 10.34
N LEU A 82 -1.69 8.65 9.22
CA LEU A 82 -0.79 7.56 8.84
C LEU A 82 0.67 8.02 8.82
N VAL A 83 0.96 9.10 8.11
CA VAL A 83 2.33 9.64 8.02
C VAL A 83 2.86 10.04 9.40
N SER A 84 2.03 10.70 10.22
CA SER A 84 2.39 11.11 11.57
C SER A 84 2.71 9.92 12.48
N GLU A 85 1.96 8.83 12.38
CA GLU A 85 2.22 7.62 13.18
C GLU A 85 3.48 6.87 12.68
N LEU A 86 3.69 6.79 11.36
CA LEU A 86 4.87 6.15 10.80
C LEU A 86 6.18 6.89 11.12
N ASP A 87 6.12 8.20 11.34
CA ASP A 87 7.30 8.99 11.75
C ASP A 87 7.71 8.78 13.22
N LYS A 88 6.89 8.10 14.03
CA LYS A 88 7.16 7.80 15.46
C LYS A 88 7.80 6.44 15.69
N VAL A 89 7.84 5.58 14.67
CA VAL A 89 8.33 4.20 14.79
C VAL A 89 9.64 3.99 14.04
N ASP A 90 10.34 2.91 14.35
CA ASP A 90 11.59 2.56 13.68
C ASP A 90 11.37 2.32 12.18
N SER A 91 12.36 2.73 11.38
CA SER A 91 12.34 2.60 9.93
C SER A 91 12.16 1.15 9.46
N PRO A 92 11.51 0.91 8.30
CA PRO A 92 11.46 -0.40 7.66
C PRO A 92 12.83 -0.98 7.27
N GLU A 93 13.91 -0.23 7.46
CA GLU A 93 15.28 -0.73 7.32
C GLU A 93 15.72 -1.56 8.53
N THR A 94 15.12 -1.33 9.71
CA THR A 94 15.48 -1.96 10.98
C THR A 94 14.34 -2.73 11.63
N ALA A 95 13.10 -2.49 11.23
CA ALA A 95 11.91 -3.16 11.77
C ALA A 95 10.94 -3.57 10.64
N ASN A 96 10.01 -4.47 10.93
CA ASN A 96 8.94 -4.81 10.02
C ASN A 96 7.70 -3.95 10.32
N TRP A 97 6.97 -3.59 9.28
CA TRP A 97 5.68 -2.90 9.37
C TRP A 97 4.61 -3.82 8.78
N VAL A 98 3.66 -4.21 9.60
CA VAL A 98 2.55 -5.09 9.21
C VAL A 98 1.26 -4.30 9.32
N PHE A 99 0.62 -4.04 8.20
CA PHE A 99 -0.67 -3.37 8.11
C PHE A 99 -1.77 -4.42 7.96
N LEU A 100 -2.83 -4.30 8.75
CA LEU A 100 -3.88 -5.31 8.81
C LEU A 100 -4.96 -5.16 7.73
N GLY A 101 -4.94 -4.10 6.94
CA GLY A 101 -5.94 -3.81 5.91
C GLY A 101 -6.75 -2.56 6.19
N ASP A 102 -7.83 -2.38 5.44
CA ASP A 102 -8.73 -1.22 5.48
C ASP A 102 -7.99 0.11 5.26
N TYR A 103 -7.32 0.20 4.12
CA TYR A 103 -6.55 1.39 3.72
C TYR A 103 -7.43 2.51 3.20
N VAL A 104 -8.55 2.14 2.60
CA VAL A 104 -9.42 3.00 1.81
C VAL A 104 -10.79 3.19 2.46
N ASP A 105 -11.62 4.02 1.84
CA ASP A 105 -12.96 4.42 2.27
C ASP A 105 -12.98 5.30 3.53
N ARG A 106 -14.13 5.91 3.80
CA ARG A 106 -14.43 6.80 4.93
C ARG A 106 -13.65 8.13 4.85
N GLY A 107 -12.33 8.11 5.04
CA GLY A 107 -11.45 9.28 4.96
C GLY A 107 -11.33 9.86 3.55
N SER A 108 -10.70 11.03 3.44
CA SER A 108 -10.68 11.82 2.20
C SER A 108 -9.50 11.53 1.29
N TYR A 109 -8.47 10.81 1.75
CA TYR A 109 -7.18 10.65 1.08
C TYR A 109 -6.85 9.19 0.73
N GLY A 110 -7.88 8.43 0.29
CA GLY A 110 -7.71 7.03 -0.10
C GLY A 110 -6.66 6.82 -1.20
N PRO A 111 -6.71 7.58 -2.32
CA PRO A 111 -5.70 7.50 -3.38
C PRO A 111 -4.27 7.77 -2.89
N GLU A 112 -4.07 8.75 -2.00
CA GLU A 112 -2.78 9.10 -1.43
C GLU A 112 -2.24 7.99 -0.51
N VAL A 113 -3.11 7.40 0.33
CA VAL A 113 -2.76 6.26 1.19
C VAL A 113 -2.31 5.09 0.34
N VAL A 114 -3.07 4.70 -0.69
CA VAL A 114 -2.71 3.59 -1.59
C VAL A 114 -1.39 3.87 -2.29
N CYS A 115 -1.22 5.07 -2.88
CA CYS A 115 0.02 5.46 -3.55
C CYS A 115 1.22 5.35 -2.62
N TYR A 116 1.11 5.90 -1.40
CA TYR A 116 2.20 5.91 -0.44
C TYR A 116 2.56 4.50 0.05
N LEU A 117 1.57 3.70 0.44
CA LEU A 117 1.79 2.34 0.96
C LEU A 117 2.39 1.41 -0.10
N ILE A 118 1.93 1.47 -1.37
CA ILE A 118 2.54 0.65 -2.43
C ILE A 118 3.96 1.12 -2.76
N ALA A 119 4.24 2.43 -2.71
CA ALA A 119 5.60 2.95 -2.87
C ALA A 119 6.52 2.46 -1.73
N MET A 120 6.04 2.46 -0.48
CA MET A 120 6.73 1.88 0.66
C MET A 120 6.99 0.38 0.47
N LYS A 121 5.97 -0.38 0.04
CA LYS A 121 6.10 -1.82 -0.27
C LYS A 121 7.17 -2.08 -1.33
N LEU A 122 7.18 -1.31 -2.41
CA LEU A 122 8.19 -1.42 -3.48
C LEU A 122 9.60 -1.07 -3.00
N ARG A 123 9.72 -0.12 -2.08
CA ARG A 123 11.01 0.26 -1.49
C ARG A 123 11.55 -0.79 -0.52
N TYR A 124 10.67 -1.37 0.30
CA TYR A 124 10.98 -2.29 1.39
C TYR A 124 10.15 -3.59 1.31
N PRO A 125 10.25 -4.37 0.22
CA PRO A 125 9.32 -5.46 -0.06
C PRO A 125 9.34 -6.58 0.99
N LYS A 126 10.44 -6.74 1.74
CA LYS A 126 10.58 -7.77 2.77
C LYS A 126 10.13 -7.31 4.16
N SER A 127 10.17 -6.01 4.42
CA SER A 127 9.86 -5.43 5.73
C SER A 127 8.46 -4.86 5.82
N ILE A 128 7.82 -4.53 4.67
CA ILE A 128 6.44 -4.03 4.64
C ILE A 128 5.52 -5.18 4.24
N VAL A 129 4.54 -5.47 5.09
CA VAL A 129 3.45 -6.42 4.81
C VAL A 129 2.15 -5.63 4.77
N LEU A 130 1.42 -5.75 3.66
CA LEU A 130 0.10 -5.14 3.49
C LEU A 130 -0.91 -6.28 3.39
N LEU A 131 -1.75 -6.47 4.41
CA LEU A 131 -2.81 -7.47 4.41
C LEU A 131 -4.07 -6.91 3.76
N ARG A 132 -4.94 -7.80 3.29
CA ARG A 132 -6.24 -7.45 2.73
C ARG A 132 -7.28 -7.29 3.83
N GLY A 133 -7.90 -6.13 3.93
CA GLY A 133 -9.08 -5.88 4.73
C GLY A 133 -10.37 -6.09 3.92
N ASN A 134 -11.53 -5.92 4.55
CA ASN A 134 -12.82 -6.04 3.87
C ASN A 134 -13.09 -4.83 2.96
N HIS A 135 -12.48 -3.67 3.21
CA HIS A 135 -12.58 -2.51 2.34
C HIS A 135 -11.72 -2.59 1.07
N GLU A 136 -10.77 -3.52 0.99
CA GLU A 136 -10.02 -3.79 -0.24
C GLU A 136 -10.81 -4.71 -1.19
N THR A 137 -12.11 -4.42 -1.37
CA THR A 137 -13.05 -5.15 -2.24
C THR A 137 -13.88 -4.19 -3.09
N ARG A 138 -14.33 -4.67 -4.26
CA ARG A 138 -15.19 -3.87 -5.16
C ARG A 138 -16.50 -3.49 -4.47
N GLU A 139 -17.13 -4.45 -3.78
CA GLU A 139 -18.39 -4.23 -3.08
C GLU A 139 -18.28 -3.06 -2.08
N MET A 140 -17.27 -3.06 -1.22
CA MET A 140 -17.12 -2.02 -0.20
C MET A 140 -16.75 -0.67 -0.82
N THR A 141 -15.78 -0.64 -1.74
CA THR A 141 -15.32 0.60 -2.36
C THR A 141 -16.37 1.27 -3.27
N GLU A 142 -17.34 0.52 -3.80
CA GLU A 142 -18.48 1.06 -4.56
C GLU A 142 -19.58 1.60 -3.63
N ASN A 143 -19.83 0.94 -2.50
CA ASN A 143 -20.82 1.36 -1.52
C ASN A 143 -20.36 2.54 -0.67
N PHE A 144 -19.04 2.67 -0.44
CA PHE A 144 -18.42 3.78 0.26
C PHE A 144 -17.89 4.83 -0.74
N ASN A 145 -16.74 5.43 -0.45
CA ASN A 145 -16.29 6.61 -1.21
C ASN A 145 -15.02 6.40 -2.05
N PHE A 146 -14.30 5.30 -1.91
CA PHE A 146 -13.00 5.15 -2.58
C PHE A 146 -13.11 5.11 -4.12
N ARG A 147 -14.09 4.36 -4.67
CA ARG A 147 -14.33 4.35 -6.12
C ARG A 147 -14.58 5.77 -6.65
N LYS A 148 -15.43 6.53 -5.95
CA LYS A 148 -15.73 7.93 -6.31
C LYS A 148 -14.48 8.81 -6.19
N GLN A 149 -13.66 8.60 -5.16
CA GLN A 149 -12.38 9.33 -5.01
C GLN A 149 -11.46 9.08 -6.20
N CYS A 150 -11.27 7.83 -6.62
CA CYS A 150 -10.44 7.49 -7.78
C CYS A 150 -10.94 8.16 -9.05
N LEU A 151 -12.25 8.12 -9.32
CA LEU A 151 -12.84 8.76 -10.49
C LEU A 151 -12.69 10.28 -10.45
N THR A 152 -12.83 10.90 -9.27
CA THR A 152 -12.61 12.34 -9.12
C THR A 152 -11.14 12.73 -9.25
N TYR A 153 -10.24 11.85 -8.77
CA TYR A 153 -8.81 12.11 -8.72
C TYR A 153 -8.16 11.97 -10.12
N TRP A 154 -8.52 10.94 -10.88
CA TRP A 154 -7.89 10.66 -12.18
C TRP A 154 -8.80 10.86 -13.40
N ASP A 155 -10.10 11.12 -13.19
CA ASP A 155 -11.12 11.18 -14.25
C ASP A 155 -11.12 9.94 -15.17
N ASP A 156 -10.78 8.77 -14.58
CA ASP A 156 -10.61 7.53 -15.33
C ASP A 156 -10.85 6.30 -14.44
N ILE A 157 -11.68 5.37 -14.95
CA ILE A 157 -11.99 4.11 -14.25
C ILE A 157 -10.80 3.13 -14.25
N GLU A 158 -9.91 3.21 -15.22
CA GLU A 158 -8.80 2.25 -15.40
C GLU A 158 -7.90 2.18 -14.17
N VAL A 159 -7.60 3.32 -13.52
CA VAL A 159 -6.77 3.35 -12.32
C VAL A 159 -7.47 2.60 -11.18
N TYR A 160 -8.76 2.85 -10.97
CA TYR A 160 -9.55 2.15 -9.96
C TYR A 160 -9.55 0.64 -10.20
N GLU A 161 -9.86 0.19 -11.42
CA GLU A 161 -9.88 -1.24 -11.74
C GLU A 161 -8.53 -1.91 -11.50
N ASN A 162 -7.44 -1.25 -11.87
CA ASN A 162 -6.10 -1.75 -11.61
C ASN A 162 -5.72 -1.79 -10.13
N ILE A 163 -6.23 -0.85 -9.32
CA ILE A 163 -6.10 -0.93 -7.86
C ILE A 163 -6.88 -2.12 -7.31
N MET A 164 -8.12 -2.36 -7.80
CA MET A 164 -8.92 -3.52 -7.35
C MET A 164 -8.23 -4.85 -7.69
N GLU A 165 -7.68 -4.98 -8.90
CA GLU A 165 -6.89 -6.17 -9.29
C GLU A 165 -5.64 -6.33 -8.42
N MET A 166 -5.01 -5.24 -8.01
CA MET A 166 -3.88 -5.27 -7.07
C MET A 166 -4.34 -5.70 -5.67
N PHE A 167 -5.48 -5.22 -5.19
CA PHE A 167 -6.05 -5.61 -3.90
C PHE A 167 -6.42 -7.10 -3.86
N ASP A 168 -6.83 -7.69 -4.99
CA ASP A 168 -7.08 -9.13 -5.10
C ASP A 168 -5.83 -10.00 -4.87
N LEU A 169 -4.63 -9.43 -5.01
CA LEU A 169 -3.35 -10.09 -4.78
C LEU A 169 -2.80 -9.92 -3.36
N LEU A 170 -3.44 -9.11 -2.52
CA LEU A 170 -2.96 -8.88 -1.15
C LEU A 170 -3.05 -10.15 -0.31
N PRO A 171 -2.02 -10.47 0.50
CA PRO A 171 -2.06 -11.57 1.45
C PRO A 171 -3.14 -11.33 2.52
N VAL A 172 -3.67 -12.39 3.09
CA VAL A 172 -4.77 -12.32 4.07
C VAL A 172 -4.30 -12.47 5.52
N ALA A 173 -3.08 -12.94 5.73
CA ALA A 173 -2.52 -13.15 7.06
C ALA A 173 -1.01 -12.89 7.12
N SER A 174 -0.51 -12.61 8.31
CA SER A 174 0.92 -12.59 8.61
C SER A 174 1.21 -13.31 9.90
N CYS A 175 2.30 -14.09 9.93
CA CYS A 175 2.80 -14.72 11.14
C CYS A 175 4.08 -14.02 11.59
N VAL A 176 4.00 -13.31 12.71
CA VAL A 176 5.12 -12.55 13.28
C VAL A 176 5.85 -13.38 14.32
N ASN A 177 7.15 -13.57 14.13
CA ASN A 177 8.05 -14.32 15.05
C ASN A 177 7.60 -15.76 15.33
N GLY A 178 6.76 -16.36 14.47
CA GLY A 178 6.19 -17.69 14.68
C GLY A 178 5.23 -17.80 15.88
N ARG A 179 4.79 -16.67 16.43
CA ARG A 179 3.98 -16.61 17.67
C ARG A 179 2.68 -15.82 17.51
N TYR A 180 2.68 -14.79 16.69
CA TYR A 180 1.52 -13.91 16.53
C TYR A 180 0.94 -14.07 15.14
N LEU A 181 -0.31 -14.48 15.07
CA LEU A 181 -1.08 -14.51 13.84
C LEU A 181 -1.80 -13.16 13.71
N CYS A 182 -1.49 -12.45 12.64
CA CYS A 182 -2.08 -11.16 12.31
C CYS A 182 -2.99 -11.32 11.08
N MET A 183 -4.20 -10.80 11.15
CA MET A 183 -5.16 -10.75 10.06
C MET A 183 -6.15 -9.62 10.32
N HIS A 184 -6.84 -9.17 9.28
CA HIS A 184 -7.84 -8.10 9.42
C HIS A 184 -9.09 -8.58 10.14
N GLY A 185 -9.65 -9.70 9.70
CA GLY A 185 -10.85 -10.29 10.29
C GLY A 185 -10.55 -11.40 11.29
N GLY A 186 -11.51 -12.29 11.49
CA GLY A 186 -11.41 -13.44 12.38
C GLY A 186 -11.07 -14.75 11.66
N LEU A 187 -10.90 -15.81 12.44
CA LEU A 187 -10.76 -17.16 11.96
C LEU A 187 -12.14 -17.78 11.67
N SER A 188 -12.27 -18.49 10.54
CA SER A 188 -13.41 -19.35 10.28
C SER A 188 -13.22 -20.70 10.96
N SER A 189 -14.32 -21.33 11.43
CA SER A 189 -14.33 -22.73 11.90
C SER A 189 -13.84 -23.73 10.85
N ASP A 190 -13.92 -23.36 9.57
CA ASP A 190 -13.51 -24.19 8.43
C ASP A 190 -12.00 -24.14 8.18
N LEU A 191 -11.30 -23.19 8.80
CA LEU A 191 -9.85 -23.07 8.71
C LEU A 191 -9.17 -24.03 9.68
N THR A 192 -9.01 -25.27 9.26
CA THR A 192 -8.43 -26.36 10.07
C THR A 192 -6.90 -26.38 10.07
N SER A 193 -6.24 -25.67 9.16
CA SER A 193 -4.77 -25.49 9.14
C SER A 193 -4.38 -24.25 8.36
N PHE A 194 -3.22 -23.67 8.72
CA PHE A 194 -2.63 -22.52 8.00
C PHE A 194 -2.17 -22.83 6.57
N ASN A 195 -2.06 -24.11 6.19
CA ASN A 195 -1.74 -24.50 4.82
C ASN A 195 -2.95 -24.34 3.86
N ARG A 196 -4.09 -23.93 4.38
CA ARG A 196 -5.31 -23.65 3.60
C ARG A 196 -5.54 -22.14 3.38
N LEU A 197 -4.70 -21.31 3.94
CA LEU A 197 -4.58 -19.90 3.60
C LEU A 197 -3.71 -19.75 2.36
#